data_9b470ff71d73cafef865ffef88a3e176
#
_entry.id   9b470ff71d73cafef865ffef88a3e176
#
_cell.length_a   1.000
_cell.length_b   1.000
_cell.length_c   1.000
_cell.angle_alpha   90.00
_cell.angle_beta   90.00
_cell.angle_gamma   90.00
#
_symmetry.space_group_name_H-M   'P 1'
#
loop_
_entity.id
_entity.type
_entity.pdbx_description
1 polymer ?
#
loop_
_entity_poly.entity_id
_entity_poly.type
_entity_poly.pdbx_seq_one_letter_code
_entity_poly.pdbx_strand_id
1 'polypeptide(L)'
;MLLASLNPDAVAGGHDIGDAVRIDGVTLSRSDLVGGATSVAERVGGAHRVAVLATPTASTVLAVTGCLIAGVPVVPVPADVGAAERRHILTDSGAQAWLGDLPEETEGLPHVPVRLHARSWHRYREPSPDATAMVIYTSGTTGPPKGVVISRRAIAADIDALAQAWQWTPDDTLVHGLPLFHVHGLVLGLLGSLRIGNRLVHTGRPTPAAYAAASGSLYFGVPTVWSRIAGDLDAALALAPARLLVSGSAPLPVPVFDELVRLTGHAPVERYGSTESLITVSTLADGERRPGWVGLPLAGVSSRLLDDDGAEVPHDGETIGRLEVRGPTLFDGYLNRPDATAEVFGADGWYRTGDMAVVDAAGMHRIVGRESVDLIKSGGYRIGAGEIETALLGHPGVSEVAVVGVPDDDLGQRIVAFVVGSPEIGVQPAELIDFVAQQLSVHKRPREVRIVDALPRNAMGKVLKKELAGWL
;
A
#
# COMPACT_ATOMS: atom_id res chain seq x y z
N MET A 1 11.85 -0.34 20.87
CA MET A 1 12.84 -0.41 19.79
C MET A 1 12.10 -0.67 18.49
N LEU A 2 12.35 0.13 17.44
CA LEU A 2 11.65 -0.05 16.15
C LEU A 2 12.04 -1.38 15.49
N LEU A 3 13.33 -1.63 15.37
CA LEU A 3 13.88 -2.85 14.75
C LEU A 3 14.20 -3.89 15.84
N ALA A 4 13.18 -4.44 16.46
CA ALA A 4 13.32 -5.27 17.67
C ALA A 4 14.19 -6.51 17.46
N SER A 5 14.12 -7.17 16.29
CA SER A 5 14.91 -8.36 16.00
C SER A 5 16.40 -8.08 15.77
N LEU A 6 16.77 -6.82 15.54
CA LEU A 6 18.15 -6.39 15.34
C LEU A 6 18.81 -5.86 16.63
N ASN A 7 18.30 -6.28 17.79
CA ASN A 7 18.98 -6.01 19.04
C ASN A 7 20.34 -6.76 19.07
N PRO A 8 21.50 -6.05 19.19
CA PRO A 8 22.80 -6.68 19.18
C PRO A 8 22.99 -7.72 20.29
N ASP A 9 22.35 -7.54 21.45
CA ASP A 9 22.47 -8.49 22.57
C ASP A 9 21.72 -9.80 22.29
N ALA A 10 20.56 -9.73 21.60
CA ALA A 10 19.84 -10.93 21.19
C ALA A 10 20.61 -11.73 20.13
N VAL A 11 21.24 -11.04 19.18
CA VAL A 11 22.07 -11.66 18.14
C VAL A 11 23.32 -12.32 18.76
N ALA A 12 24.00 -11.62 19.67
CA ALA A 12 25.16 -12.14 20.38
C ALA A 12 24.82 -13.35 21.30
N GLY A 13 23.58 -13.41 21.79
CA GLY A 13 23.08 -14.52 22.64
C GLY A 13 22.70 -15.79 21.89
N GLY A 14 23.05 -15.95 20.60
CA GLY A 14 22.82 -17.15 19.81
C GLY A 14 21.48 -17.22 19.07
N HIS A 15 20.76 -16.13 18.98
CA HIS A 15 19.51 -16.03 18.21
C HIS A 15 19.73 -15.49 16.77
N ASP A 16 20.88 -15.83 16.16
CA ASP A 16 21.15 -15.46 14.77
C ASP A 16 20.35 -16.35 13.82
N ILE A 17 19.68 -15.73 12.84
CA ILE A 17 19.06 -16.42 11.72
C ILE A 17 19.92 -16.15 10.48
N GLY A 18 20.52 -17.21 9.92
CA GLY A 18 21.48 -17.11 8.83
C GLY A 18 20.88 -16.61 7.50
N ASP A 19 19.56 -16.68 7.35
CA ASP A 19 18.81 -16.28 6.17
C ASP A 19 17.66 -15.31 6.52
N ALA A 20 17.95 -14.33 7.37
CA ALA A 20 16.95 -13.38 7.84
C ALA A 20 16.34 -12.55 6.70
N VAL A 21 17.15 -12.14 5.71
CA VAL A 21 16.68 -11.45 4.49
C VAL A 21 17.36 -12.07 3.26
N ARG A 22 16.55 -12.48 2.30
CA ARG A 22 16.99 -12.87 0.95
C ARG A 22 16.46 -11.88 -0.06
N ILE A 23 17.35 -11.21 -0.79
CA ILE A 23 17.02 -10.16 -1.76
C ILE A 23 18.12 -10.07 -2.83
N ASP A 24 17.75 -10.00 -4.10
CA ASP A 24 18.66 -9.81 -5.24
C ASP A 24 19.84 -10.80 -5.25
N GLY A 25 19.55 -12.07 -4.99
CA GLY A 25 20.58 -13.12 -4.91
C GLY A 25 21.48 -13.06 -3.68
N VAL A 26 21.31 -12.07 -2.81
CA VAL A 26 22.07 -11.91 -1.56
C VAL A 26 21.26 -12.45 -0.39
N THR A 27 21.93 -13.23 0.48
CA THR A 27 21.38 -13.68 1.75
C THR A 27 22.11 -12.97 2.90
N LEU A 28 21.35 -12.35 3.78
CA LEU A 28 21.85 -11.64 4.96
C LEU A 28 21.34 -12.35 6.23
N SER A 29 22.27 -12.69 7.13
CA SER A 29 21.93 -13.09 8.49
C SER A 29 21.50 -11.88 9.34
N ARG A 30 20.95 -12.11 10.51
CA ARG A 30 20.73 -11.02 11.48
C ARG A 30 22.04 -10.33 11.87
N SER A 31 23.11 -11.10 12.05
CA SER A 31 24.44 -10.56 12.31
C SER A 31 24.93 -9.69 11.18
N ASP A 32 24.71 -10.09 9.91
CA ASP A 32 25.04 -9.26 8.73
C ASP A 32 24.26 -7.96 8.72
N LEU A 33 22.95 -8.04 9.03
CA LEU A 33 22.09 -6.84 9.09
C LEU A 33 22.55 -5.89 10.21
N VAL A 34 22.79 -6.38 11.42
CA VAL A 34 23.25 -5.54 12.54
C VAL A 34 24.59 -4.92 12.21
N GLY A 35 25.60 -5.72 11.85
CA GLY A 35 26.94 -5.22 11.60
C GLY A 35 27.01 -4.28 10.37
N GLY A 36 26.33 -4.65 9.28
CA GLY A 36 26.30 -3.84 8.07
C GLY A 36 25.53 -2.53 8.25
N ALA A 37 24.37 -2.58 8.88
CA ALA A 37 23.58 -1.39 9.16
C ALA A 37 24.28 -0.44 10.16
N THR A 38 24.96 -1.00 11.17
CA THR A 38 25.76 -0.19 12.12
C THR A 38 26.92 0.50 11.41
N SER A 39 27.59 -0.17 10.45
CA SER A 39 28.62 0.47 9.62
C SER A 39 28.08 1.60 8.74
N VAL A 40 26.83 1.49 8.27
CA VAL A 40 26.13 2.58 7.58
C VAL A 40 25.81 3.71 8.56
N ALA A 41 25.29 3.39 9.74
CA ALA A 41 24.92 4.36 10.77
C ALA A 41 26.09 5.28 11.15
N GLU A 42 27.31 4.76 11.29
CA GLU A 42 28.52 5.55 11.56
C GLU A 42 28.82 6.60 10.48
N ARG A 43 28.41 6.36 9.26
CA ARG A 43 28.70 7.22 8.11
C ARG A 43 27.64 8.27 7.83
N VAL A 44 26.42 8.06 8.33
CA VAL A 44 25.29 8.98 8.14
C VAL A 44 24.94 9.75 9.42
N GLY A 45 25.55 9.41 10.55
CA GLY A 45 25.28 10.04 11.82
C GLY A 45 25.39 11.55 11.77
N GLY A 46 24.36 12.25 12.27
CA GLY A 46 24.27 13.72 12.25
C GLY A 46 23.66 14.31 10.98
N ALA A 47 23.37 13.53 9.94
CA ALA A 47 22.63 14.03 8.79
C ALA A 47 21.16 14.32 9.17
N HIS A 48 20.60 15.38 8.60
CA HIS A 48 19.19 15.70 8.82
C HIS A 48 18.25 14.73 8.10
N ARG A 49 18.56 14.37 6.86
CA ARG A 49 17.85 13.35 6.03
C ARG A 49 18.80 12.87 4.95
N VAL A 50 18.61 11.64 4.52
CA VAL A 50 19.33 11.05 3.38
C VAL A 50 18.37 10.44 2.39
N ALA A 51 18.66 10.59 1.09
CA ALA A 51 17.93 9.94 0.02
C ALA A 51 18.49 8.53 -0.20
N VAL A 52 17.60 7.57 -0.40
CA VAL A 52 17.94 6.19 -0.76
C VAL A 52 17.24 5.88 -2.08
N LEU A 53 18.00 5.49 -3.12
CA LEU A 53 17.41 4.94 -4.33
C LEU A 53 16.81 3.57 -3.96
N ALA A 54 15.49 3.51 -3.87
CA ALA A 54 14.80 2.39 -3.25
C ALA A 54 14.61 1.20 -4.22
N THR A 55 15.73 0.74 -4.76
CA THR A 55 15.84 -0.51 -5.55
C THR A 55 15.74 -1.74 -4.64
N PRO A 56 15.27 -2.89 -5.13
CA PRO A 56 15.15 -4.10 -4.32
C PRO A 56 16.51 -4.81 -4.17
N THR A 57 17.47 -4.18 -3.46
CA THR A 57 18.84 -4.67 -3.26
C THR A 57 19.21 -4.77 -1.78
N ALA A 58 20.22 -5.57 -1.45
CA ALA A 58 20.81 -5.63 -0.12
C ALA A 58 21.39 -4.27 0.33
N SER A 59 21.85 -3.46 -0.63
CA SER A 59 22.32 -2.09 -0.41
C SER A 59 21.20 -1.22 0.18
N THR A 60 20.01 -1.25 -0.41
CA THR A 60 18.83 -0.53 0.09
C THR A 60 18.43 -1.00 1.49
N VAL A 61 18.44 -2.32 1.74
CA VAL A 61 18.11 -2.87 3.06
C VAL A 61 19.06 -2.31 4.13
N LEU A 62 20.37 -2.36 3.89
CA LEU A 62 21.36 -1.85 4.84
C LEU A 62 21.32 -0.32 4.96
N ALA A 63 21.06 0.40 3.87
CA ALA A 63 20.91 1.85 3.87
C ALA A 63 19.75 2.29 4.78
N VAL A 64 18.56 1.75 4.55
CA VAL A 64 17.36 2.07 5.35
C VAL A 64 17.58 1.70 6.82
N THR A 65 18.03 0.47 7.07
CA THR A 65 18.23 -0.04 8.43
C THR A 65 19.28 0.77 9.19
N GLY A 66 20.39 1.12 8.54
CA GLY A 66 21.47 1.94 9.14
C GLY A 66 21.01 3.35 9.48
N CYS A 67 20.24 3.99 8.63
CA CYS A 67 19.65 5.29 8.92
C CYS A 67 18.73 5.23 10.15
N LEU A 68 17.87 4.21 10.21
CA LEU A 68 16.97 4.02 11.35
C LEU A 68 17.73 3.75 12.66
N ILE A 69 18.87 3.04 12.62
CA ILE A 69 19.76 2.85 13.78
C ILE A 69 20.38 4.17 14.20
N ALA A 70 20.85 4.98 13.25
CA ALA A 70 21.45 6.30 13.51
C ALA A 70 20.44 7.37 13.93
N GLY A 71 19.14 7.11 13.80
CA GLY A 71 18.09 8.12 14.02
C GLY A 71 18.00 9.17 12.90
N VAL A 72 18.48 8.84 11.71
CA VAL A 72 18.46 9.71 10.53
C VAL A 72 17.23 9.35 9.66
N PRO A 73 16.33 10.30 9.36
CA PRO A 73 15.19 10.04 8.52
C PRO A 73 15.58 9.67 7.09
N VAL A 74 14.91 8.65 6.53
CA VAL A 74 15.11 8.15 5.16
C VAL A 74 14.11 8.81 4.22
N VAL A 75 14.59 9.20 3.03
CA VAL A 75 13.74 9.60 1.91
C VAL A 75 13.89 8.54 0.82
N PRO A 76 12.98 7.56 0.74
CA PRO A 76 13.01 6.54 -0.31
C PRO A 76 12.57 7.17 -1.63
N VAL A 77 13.42 7.07 -2.65
CA VAL A 77 13.19 7.64 -3.98
C VAL A 77 12.99 6.51 -4.98
N PRO A 78 11.89 6.50 -5.76
CA PRO A 78 11.70 5.51 -6.82
C PRO A 78 12.82 5.56 -7.86
N ALA A 79 13.25 4.40 -8.36
CA ALA A 79 14.31 4.34 -9.38
C ALA A 79 13.85 4.85 -10.76
N ASP A 80 12.55 4.77 -11.03
CA ASP A 80 11.89 5.15 -12.27
C ASP A 80 11.28 6.56 -12.25
N VAL A 81 11.53 7.33 -11.17
CA VAL A 81 11.02 8.69 -11.04
C VAL A 81 11.66 9.64 -12.06
N GLY A 82 10.84 10.47 -12.71
CA GLY A 82 11.33 11.45 -13.67
C GLY A 82 12.21 12.54 -13.02
N ALA A 83 13.10 13.16 -13.81
CA ALA A 83 14.09 14.13 -13.31
C ALA A 83 13.46 15.31 -12.54
N ALA A 84 12.33 15.84 -13.02
CA ALA A 84 11.65 16.96 -12.37
C ALA A 84 11.08 16.59 -10.99
N GLU A 85 10.46 15.41 -10.89
CA GLU A 85 9.92 14.90 -9.63
C GLU A 85 11.04 14.52 -8.67
N ARG A 86 12.11 13.86 -9.15
CA ARG A 86 13.30 13.56 -8.34
C ARG A 86 13.91 14.83 -7.74
N ARG A 87 14.10 15.87 -8.56
CA ARG A 87 14.61 17.17 -8.08
C ARG A 87 13.69 17.79 -7.05
N HIS A 88 12.36 17.71 -7.25
CA HIS A 88 11.40 18.18 -6.26
C HIS A 88 11.54 17.43 -4.94
N ILE A 89 11.56 16.08 -4.97
CA ILE A 89 11.71 15.24 -3.78
C ILE A 89 12.98 15.62 -2.99
N LEU A 90 14.11 15.74 -3.66
CA LEU A 90 15.38 16.04 -3.01
C LEU A 90 15.43 17.46 -2.43
N THR A 91 14.91 18.43 -3.16
CA THR A 91 14.90 19.84 -2.72
C THR A 91 13.92 20.03 -1.57
N ASP A 92 12.69 19.54 -1.67
CA ASP A 92 11.65 19.69 -0.65
C ASP A 92 12.01 18.91 0.64
N SER A 93 12.58 17.70 0.49
CA SER A 93 13.02 16.92 1.65
C SER A 93 14.26 17.49 2.33
N GLY A 94 15.07 18.28 1.62
CA GLY A 94 16.37 18.73 2.11
C GLY A 94 17.34 17.57 2.37
N ALA A 95 17.24 16.49 1.58
CA ALA A 95 18.18 15.37 1.66
C ALA A 95 19.62 15.84 1.41
N GLN A 96 20.57 15.35 2.22
CA GLN A 96 21.95 15.85 2.23
C GLN A 96 22.91 14.94 1.46
N ALA A 97 22.51 13.72 1.14
CA ALA A 97 23.33 12.76 0.41
C ALA A 97 22.45 11.67 -0.22
N TRP A 98 22.98 11.02 -1.25
CA TRP A 98 22.55 9.71 -1.69
C TRP A 98 23.26 8.61 -0.91
N LEU A 99 22.50 7.67 -0.39
CA LEU A 99 23.02 6.54 0.37
C LEU A 99 22.71 5.21 -0.39
N GLY A 100 23.75 4.42 -0.62
CA GLY A 100 23.64 3.14 -1.32
C GLY A 100 23.75 3.27 -2.83
N ASP A 101 22.77 2.76 -3.55
CA ASP A 101 22.75 2.81 -5.02
C ASP A 101 22.52 4.25 -5.50
N LEU A 102 23.00 4.57 -6.71
CA LEU A 102 22.87 5.89 -7.30
C LEU A 102 21.91 5.89 -8.49
N PRO A 103 21.11 6.95 -8.65
CA PRO A 103 20.45 7.24 -9.93
C PRO A 103 21.50 7.68 -10.99
N GLU A 104 21.08 7.72 -12.25
CA GLU A 104 21.93 8.25 -13.34
C GLU A 104 22.35 9.70 -13.08
N GLU A 105 21.44 10.51 -12.50
CA GLU A 105 21.70 11.91 -12.14
C GLU A 105 21.50 12.10 -10.64
N THR A 106 22.55 12.57 -9.95
CA THR A 106 22.57 12.75 -8.49
C THR A 106 21.99 14.07 -8.00
N GLU A 107 21.62 14.97 -8.91
CA GLU A 107 21.21 16.35 -8.64
C GLU A 107 22.23 17.10 -7.75
N GLY A 108 23.52 16.76 -7.88
CA GLY A 108 24.61 17.38 -7.14
C GLY A 108 24.78 16.92 -5.70
N LEU A 109 23.99 15.99 -5.20
CA LEU A 109 24.15 15.47 -3.85
C LEU A 109 25.36 14.53 -3.76
N PRO A 110 26.12 14.58 -2.64
CA PRO A 110 27.22 13.66 -2.39
C PRO A 110 26.73 12.22 -2.23
N HIS A 111 27.60 11.27 -2.57
CA HIS A 111 27.34 9.85 -2.47
C HIS A 111 28.00 9.21 -1.25
N VAL A 112 27.23 8.47 -0.49
CA VAL A 112 27.71 7.60 0.60
C VAL A 112 27.45 6.15 0.20
N PRO A 113 28.44 5.43 -0.35
CA PRO A 113 28.24 4.06 -0.80
C PRO A 113 27.99 3.11 0.37
N VAL A 114 27.07 2.15 0.20
CA VAL A 114 26.89 1.04 1.15
C VAL A 114 27.87 -0.07 0.78
N ARG A 115 28.63 -0.53 1.77
CA ARG A 115 29.60 -1.62 1.63
C ARG A 115 29.02 -2.89 2.26
N LEU A 116 28.55 -3.83 1.44
CA LEU A 116 27.81 -5.00 1.90
C LEU A 116 28.59 -5.88 2.92
N HIS A 117 29.93 -5.86 2.85
CA HIS A 117 30.79 -6.65 3.74
C HIS A 117 31.39 -5.83 4.91
N ALA A 118 31.14 -4.52 4.96
CA ALA A 118 31.58 -3.73 6.11
C ALA A 118 30.75 -4.09 7.35
N ARG A 119 31.41 -4.16 8.48
CA ARG A 119 30.75 -4.45 9.76
C ARG A 119 31.25 -3.47 10.81
N SER A 120 30.32 -3.00 11.63
CA SER A 120 30.58 -2.28 12.87
C SER A 120 29.65 -2.79 13.94
N TRP A 121 30.11 -2.73 15.19
CA TRP A 121 29.37 -3.19 16.36
C TRP A 121 29.20 -2.06 17.38
N HIS A 122 29.31 -0.80 16.91
CA HIS A 122 29.04 0.36 17.76
C HIS A 122 27.59 0.31 18.28
N ARG A 123 27.41 0.62 19.56
CA ARG A 123 26.08 0.62 20.17
C ARG A 123 25.47 2.00 20.07
N TYR A 124 24.40 2.13 19.33
CA TYR A 124 23.60 3.34 19.25
C TYR A 124 22.51 3.33 20.33
N ARG A 125 22.28 4.51 20.89
CA ARG A 125 21.08 4.70 21.72
C ARG A 125 19.86 4.65 20.80
N GLU A 126 18.80 3.94 21.23
CA GLU A 126 17.53 3.94 20.48
C GLU A 126 16.98 5.35 20.35
N PRO A 127 16.73 5.84 19.14
CA PRO A 127 16.12 7.15 18.92
C PRO A 127 14.70 7.22 19.50
N SER A 128 14.24 8.45 19.81
CA SER A 128 12.89 8.67 20.35
C SER A 128 11.82 8.01 19.48
N PRO A 129 10.79 7.41 20.07
CA PRO A 129 9.63 6.92 19.31
C PRO A 129 8.97 8.00 18.42
N ASP A 130 8.99 9.25 18.86
CA ASP A 130 8.41 10.38 18.13
C ASP A 130 9.37 10.97 17.09
N ALA A 131 10.61 10.46 17.00
CA ALA A 131 11.52 10.90 15.94
C ALA A 131 11.01 10.44 14.56
N THR A 132 11.18 11.29 13.56
CA THR A 132 10.88 10.95 12.17
C THR A 132 11.72 9.76 11.73
N ALA A 133 11.09 8.73 11.23
CA ALA A 133 11.74 7.56 10.64
C ALA A 133 12.00 7.76 9.15
N MET A 134 11.00 8.27 8.44
CA MET A 134 11.07 8.47 7.00
C MET A 134 10.12 9.55 6.50
N VAL A 135 10.40 10.02 5.28
CA VAL A 135 9.51 10.91 4.52
C VAL A 135 9.21 10.23 3.20
N ILE A 136 7.99 9.77 3.01
CA ILE A 136 7.54 9.11 1.78
C ILE A 136 6.74 10.11 0.94
N TYR A 137 7.15 10.30 -0.32
CA TYR A 137 6.46 11.20 -1.23
C TYR A 137 5.28 10.50 -1.91
N THR A 138 4.14 11.20 -1.92
CA THR A 138 2.92 10.72 -2.57
C THR A 138 2.54 11.66 -3.70
N SER A 139 2.17 11.10 -4.85
CA SER A 139 1.55 11.86 -5.93
C SER A 139 0.14 12.29 -5.48
N GLY A 140 0.00 13.54 -5.06
CA GLY A 140 -1.30 14.13 -4.78
C GLY A 140 -2.19 14.14 -6.04
N THR A 141 -3.51 14.23 -5.85
CA THR A 141 -4.47 14.41 -6.98
C THR A 141 -4.31 15.77 -7.65
N THR A 142 -3.62 16.72 -7.00
CA THR A 142 -3.39 18.09 -7.49
C THR A 142 -2.02 18.59 -7.01
N GLY A 143 -1.19 19.04 -7.96
CA GLY A 143 0.12 19.66 -7.67
C GLY A 143 1.28 18.66 -7.48
N PRO A 144 2.47 19.18 -7.08
CA PRO A 144 3.65 18.35 -6.88
C PRO A 144 3.48 17.37 -5.71
N PRO A 145 4.23 16.25 -5.71
CA PRO A 145 4.20 15.27 -4.63
C PRO A 145 4.43 15.90 -3.25
N LYS A 146 3.70 15.39 -2.24
CA LYS A 146 3.84 15.83 -0.85
C LYS A 146 4.64 14.81 -0.06
N GLY A 147 5.60 15.28 0.75
CA GLY A 147 6.35 14.43 1.67
C GLY A 147 5.55 14.12 2.94
N VAL A 148 5.19 12.88 3.14
CA VAL A 148 4.47 12.38 4.32
C VAL A 148 5.49 12.06 5.39
N VAL A 149 5.44 12.75 6.53
CA VAL A 149 6.36 12.56 7.67
C VAL A 149 5.84 11.44 8.55
N ILE A 150 6.60 10.35 8.65
CA ILE A 150 6.20 9.16 9.40
C ILE A 150 7.15 8.95 10.56
N SER A 151 6.62 8.90 11.78
CA SER A 151 7.39 8.68 13.01
C SER A 151 7.71 7.20 13.21
N ARG A 152 8.73 6.94 14.04
CA ARG A 152 9.08 5.59 14.48
C ARG A 152 7.93 4.92 15.26
N ARG A 153 7.20 5.72 16.04
CA ARG A 153 6.02 5.29 16.80
C ARG A 153 4.92 4.80 15.87
N ALA A 154 4.61 5.56 14.82
CA ALA A 154 3.56 5.19 13.87
C ALA A 154 3.87 3.85 13.18
N ILE A 155 5.10 3.65 12.71
CA ILE A 155 5.54 2.39 12.09
C ILE A 155 5.46 1.23 13.08
N ALA A 156 5.93 1.44 14.32
CA ALA A 156 5.92 0.39 15.34
C ALA A 156 4.49 -0.02 15.70
N ALA A 157 3.60 0.95 15.92
CA ALA A 157 2.20 0.70 16.26
C ALA A 157 1.46 -0.05 15.14
N ASP A 158 1.70 0.33 13.89
CA ASP A 158 1.11 -0.32 12.73
C ASP A 158 1.52 -1.79 12.62
N ILE A 159 2.83 -2.06 12.66
CA ILE A 159 3.35 -3.42 12.55
C ILE A 159 2.88 -4.29 13.72
N ASP A 160 2.86 -3.78 14.95
CA ASP A 160 2.38 -4.52 16.12
C ASP A 160 0.88 -4.86 16.01
N ALA A 161 0.08 -3.91 15.55
CA ALA A 161 -1.36 -4.14 15.33
C ALA A 161 -1.61 -5.17 14.22
N LEU A 162 -0.84 -5.11 13.14
CA LEU A 162 -0.89 -6.11 12.06
C LEU A 162 -0.38 -7.48 12.51
N ALA A 163 0.66 -7.53 13.34
CA ALA A 163 1.14 -8.80 13.90
C ALA A 163 0.06 -9.50 14.72
N GLN A 164 -0.70 -8.72 15.52
CA GLN A 164 -1.86 -9.25 16.23
C GLN A 164 -2.97 -9.70 15.27
N ALA A 165 -3.35 -8.85 14.31
CA ALA A 165 -4.45 -9.14 13.38
C ALA A 165 -4.17 -10.33 12.47
N TRP A 166 -2.93 -10.51 12.04
CA TRP A 166 -2.51 -11.57 11.12
C TRP A 166 -1.85 -12.77 11.81
N GLN A 167 -1.74 -12.74 13.14
CA GLN A 167 -0.99 -13.74 13.91
C GLN A 167 0.43 -13.92 13.34
N TRP A 168 1.04 -12.79 12.98
CA TRP A 168 2.35 -12.76 12.33
C TRP A 168 3.45 -12.92 13.38
N THR A 169 4.27 -13.95 13.21
CA THR A 169 5.25 -14.40 14.20
C THR A 169 6.67 -14.52 13.62
N PRO A 170 7.70 -14.65 14.46
CA PRO A 170 9.07 -14.91 14.01
C PRO A 170 9.25 -16.21 13.21
N ASP A 171 8.33 -17.15 13.32
CA ASP A 171 8.39 -18.44 12.61
C ASP A 171 7.95 -18.32 11.14
N ASP A 172 7.30 -17.20 10.77
CA ASP A 172 6.86 -16.94 9.40
C ASP A 172 8.04 -16.73 8.45
N THR A 173 7.78 -17.00 7.19
CA THR A 173 8.59 -16.54 6.06
C THR A 173 7.71 -15.65 5.19
N LEU A 174 7.96 -14.33 5.21
CA LEU A 174 7.28 -13.38 4.36
C LEU A 174 7.89 -13.37 2.97
N VAL A 175 7.06 -13.46 1.94
CA VAL A 175 7.44 -13.36 0.53
C VAL A 175 6.74 -12.16 -0.11
N HIS A 176 7.49 -11.29 -0.77
CA HIS A 176 6.94 -10.27 -1.65
C HIS A 176 7.97 -9.77 -2.67
N GLY A 177 7.49 -9.12 -3.73
CA GLY A 177 8.30 -8.40 -4.72
C GLY A 177 7.83 -6.94 -4.88
N LEU A 178 7.27 -6.36 -3.82
CA LEU A 178 6.70 -5.02 -3.84
C LEU A 178 7.79 -3.95 -3.72
N PRO A 179 7.59 -2.76 -4.33
CA PRO A 179 8.59 -1.68 -4.32
C PRO A 179 8.96 -1.21 -2.90
N LEU A 180 10.27 -0.99 -2.67
CA LEU A 180 10.80 -0.52 -1.39
C LEU A 180 10.73 1.01 -1.19
N PHE A 181 9.96 1.71 -2.04
CA PHE A 181 9.62 3.14 -1.86
C PHE A 181 8.15 3.37 -1.47
N HIS A 182 7.37 2.30 -1.31
CA HIS A 182 5.99 2.34 -0.84
C HIS A 182 5.82 1.68 0.52
N VAL A 183 4.83 2.16 1.28
CA VAL A 183 4.46 1.61 2.60
C VAL A 183 4.38 0.09 2.56
N HIS A 184 3.71 -0.50 1.58
CA HIS A 184 3.48 -1.94 1.51
C HIS A 184 4.77 -2.75 1.43
N GLY A 185 5.70 -2.39 0.54
CA GLY A 185 6.98 -3.12 0.41
C GLY A 185 8.01 -2.72 1.47
N LEU A 186 8.13 -1.42 1.77
CA LEU A 186 9.13 -0.89 2.68
C LEU A 186 8.73 -1.05 4.14
N VAL A 187 7.59 -0.48 4.54
CA VAL A 187 7.19 -0.45 5.95
C VAL A 187 6.67 -1.84 6.37
N LEU A 188 5.67 -2.37 5.67
CA LEU A 188 5.10 -3.66 6.04
C LEU A 188 6.04 -4.82 5.69
N GLY A 189 6.58 -4.84 4.47
CA GLY A 189 7.45 -5.93 4.03
C GLY A 189 8.78 -5.96 4.77
N LEU A 190 9.63 -4.97 4.52
CA LEU A 190 10.98 -4.94 5.08
C LEU A 190 10.99 -4.65 6.59
N LEU A 191 10.44 -3.50 7.01
CA LEU A 191 10.51 -3.12 8.43
C LEU A 191 9.64 -4.00 9.31
N GLY A 192 8.50 -4.50 8.78
CA GLY A 192 7.67 -5.50 9.45
C GLY A 192 8.47 -6.74 9.78
N SER A 193 9.14 -7.32 8.81
CA SER A 193 9.99 -8.50 9.02
C SER A 193 11.12 -8.26 10.02
N LEU A 194 11.78 -7.09 9.96
CA LEU A 194 12.85 -6.71 10.88
C LEU A 194 12.33 -6.38 12.29
N ARG A 195 11.08 -6.00 12.45
CA ARG A 195 10.47 -5.80 13.76
C ARG A 195 10.01 -7.12 14.39
N ILE A 196 9.29 -7.92 13.64
CA ILE A 196 8.76 -9.21 14.12
C ILE A 196 9.89 -10.23 14.27
N GLY A 197 10.86 -10.21 13.39
CA GLY A 197 12.01 -11.12 13.40
C GLY A 197 11.79 -12.38 12.58
N ASN A 198 10.85 -12.37 11.67
CA ASN A 198 10.64 -13.45 10.70
C ASN A 198 11.63 -13.38 9.53
N ARG A 199 11.66 -14.40 8.70
CA ARG A 199 12.41 -14.39 7.43
C ARG A 199 11.71 -13.57 6.38
N LEU A 200 12.48 -12.83 5.58
CA LEU A 200 12.02 -12.10 4.42
C LEU A 200 12.64 -12.65 3.15
N VAL A 201 11.82 -12.95 2.16
CA VAL A 201 12.23 -13.26 0.78
C VAL A 201 11.67 -12.20 -0.15
N HIS A 202 12.54 -11.30 -0.63
CA HIS A 202 12.15 -10.32 -1.63
C HIS A 202 12.46 -10.86 -3.03
N THR A 203 11.43 -11.09 -3.83
CA THR A 203 11.56 -11.76 -5.15
C THR A 203 12.09 -10.85 -6.28
N GLY A 204 12.40 -9.59 -5.99
CA GLY A 204 12.75 -8.59 -6.99
C GLY A 204 11.52 -8.12 -7.75
N ARG A 205 11.01 -8.94 -8.66
CA ARG A 205 9.75 -8.70 -9.37
C ARG A 205 8.65 -9.66 -8.88
N PRO A 206 7.42 -9.20 -8.65
CA PRO A 206 6.32 -10.04 -8.17
C PRO A 206 5.68 -10.85 -9.32
N THR A 207 6.45 -11.82 -9.88
CA THR A 207 5.94 -12.72 -10.92
C THR A 207 5.37 -14.00 -10.29
N PRO A 208 4.39 -14.68 -10.93
CA PRO A 208 3.86 -15.94 -10.45
C PRO A 208 4.94 -16.98 -10.15
N ALA A 209 5.87 -17.21 -11.08
CA ALA A 209 6.95 -18.17 -10.91
C ALA A 209 7.87 -17.83 -9.72
N ALA A 210 8.18 -16.55 -9.48
CA ALA A 210 9.02 -16.13 -8.36
C ALA A 210 8.33 -16.34 -7.00
N TYR A 211 7.02 -16.13 -6.93
CA TYR A 211 6.23 -16.40 -5.73
C TYR A 211 6.13 -17.90 -5.46
N ALA A 212 5.86 -18.70 -6.48
CA ALA A 212 5.79 -20.15 -6.38
C ALA A 212 7.11 -20.78 -5.86
N ALA A 213 8.25 -20.28 -6.35
CA ALA A 213 9.57 -20.78 -5.97
C ALA A 213 10.01 -20.40 -4.54
N ALA A 214 9.37 -19.42 -3.91
CA ALA A 214 9.87 -18.82 -2.66
C ALA A 214 9.51 -19.59 -1.39
N SER A 215 8.52 -20.47 -1.42
CA SER A 215 8.10 -21.35 -0.29
C SER A 215 7.87 -20.59 1.03
N GLY A 216 7.05 -19.51 0.99
CA GLY A 216 6.71 -18.71 2.17
C GLY A 216 5.49 -19.21 2.93
N SER A 217 5.31 -18.73 4.16
CA SER A 217 4.07 -18.91 4.93
C SER A 217 3.13 -17.70 4.78
N LEU A 218 3.67 -16.54 4.47
CA LEU A 218 2.97 -15.26 4.37
C LEU A 218 3.36 -14.58 3.05
N TYR A 219 2.39 -14.16 2.25
CA TYR A 219 2.63 -13.53 0.96
C TYR A 219 1.93 -12.17 0.87
N PHE A 220 2.68 -11.12 0.48
CA PHE A 220 2.10 -9.82 0.20
C PHE A 220 2.04 -9.57 -1.30
N GLY A 221 0.89 -9.09 -1.77
CA GLY A 221 0.66 -8.72 -3.16
C GLY A 221 -0.31 -7.56 -3.31
N VAL A 222 -0.38 -7.05 -4.53
CA VAL A 222 -1.41 -6.12 -4.97
C VAL A 222 -2.34 -6.85 -5.95
N PRO A 223 -3.54 -6.32 -6.26
CA PRO A 223 -4.51 -7.03 -7.10
C PRO A 223 -3.95 -7.54 -8.43
N THR A 224 -3.08 -6.76 -9.09
CA THR A 224 -2.46 -7.19 -10.35
C THR A 224 -1.50 -8.38 -10.20
N VAL A 225 -0.86 -8.52 -9.04
CA VAL A 225 -0.03 -9.69 -8.70
C VAL A 225 -0.93 -10.90 -8.49
N TRP A 226 -2.00 -10.72 -7.72
CA TRP A 226 -2.96 -11.79 -7.43
C TRP A 226 -3.70 -12.25 -8.68
N SER A 227 -4.11 -11.34 -9.60
CA SER A 227 -4.70 -11.71 -10.89
C SER A 227 -3.77 -12.58 -11.73
N ARG A 228 -2.47 -12.25 -11.77
CA ARG A 228 -1.48 -13.04 -12.52
C ARG A 228 -1.26 -14.41 -11.88
N ILE A 229 -1.23 -14.50 -10.56
CA ILE A 229 -1.10 -15.76 -9.83
C ILE A 229 -2.35 -16.62 -10.03
N ALA A 230 -3.55 -16.04 -9.91
CA ALA A 230 -4.81 -16.76 -10.17
C ALA A 230 -4.92 -17.28 -11.60
N GLY A 231 -4.31 -16.57 -12.58
CA GLY A 231 -4.24 -17.01 -13.99
C GLY A 231 -3.15 -18.04 -14.28
N ASP A 232 -2.30 -18.41 -13.31
CA ASP A 232 -1.22 -19.39 -13.43
C ASP A 232 -1.47 -20.54 -12.43
N LEU A 233 -2.04 -21.65 -12.92
CA LEU A 233 -2.48 -22.77 -12.09
C LEU A 233 -1.36 -23.34 -11.22
N ASP A 234 -0.18 -23.55 -11.79
CA ASP A 234 0.97 -24.14 -11.08
C ASP A 234 1.47 -23.18 -9.99
N ALA A 235 1.55 -21.90 -10.30
CA ALA A 235 1.93 -20.89 -9.33
C ALA A 235 0.92 -20.75 -8.19
N ALA A 236 -0.38 -20.74 -8.51
CA ALA A 236 -1.43 -20.67 -7.49
C ALA A 236 -1.39 -21.88 -6.56
N LEU A 237 -1.31 -23.10 -7.12
CA LEU A 237 -1.22 -24.35 -6.33
C LEU A 237 0.04 -24.39 -5.45
N ALA A 238 1.15 -23.80 -5.90
CA ALA A 238 2.38 -23.71 -5.09
C ALA A 238 2.21 -22.85 -3.82
N LEU A 239 1.20 -21.96 -3.78
CA LEU A 239 0.88 -21.14 -2.61
C LEU A 239 -0.08 -21.83 -1.63
N ALA A 240 -0.65 -22.99 -1.96
CA ALA A 240 -1.56 -23.71 -1.07
C ALA A 240 -0.98 -24.04 0.34
N PRO A 241 0.34 -24.31 0.51
CA PRO A 241 0.95 -24.49 1.83
C PRO A 241 1.09 -23.18 2.64
N ALA A 242 0.90 -22.01 2.04
CA ALA A 242 0.95 -20.75 2.77
C ALA A 242 -0.16 -20.71 3.83
N ARG A 243 0.02 -19.86 4.83
CA ARG A 243 -1.02 -19.66 5.83
C ARG A 243 -1.84 -18.38 5.57
N LEU A 244 -1.23 -17.38 4.91
CA LEU A 244 -1.88 -16.10 4.67
C LEU A 244 -1.45 -15.47 3.33
N LEU A 245 -2.44 -15.05 2.55
CA LEU A 245 -2.27 -14.22 1.36
C LEU A 245 -2.85 -12.83 1.66
N VAL A 246 -2.05 -11.78 1.54
CA VAL A 246 -2.46 -10.40 1.87
C VAL A 246 -2.51 -9.54 0.62
N SER A 247 -3.68 -8.96 0.36
CA SER A 247 -3.92 -8.02 -0.74
C SER A 247 -4.14 -6.60 -0.23
N GLY A 248 -3.68 -5.63 -0.98
CA GLY A 248 -3.94 -4.23 -0.66
C GLY A 248 -3.46 -3.26 -1.73
N SER A 249 -3.50 -1.96 -1.41
CA SER A 249 -3.21 -0.82 -2.29
C SER A 249 -4.30 -0.51 -3.33
N ALA A 250 -5.20 -1.45 -3.61
CA ALA A 250 -6.40 -1.30 -4.42
C ALA A 250 -7.40 -2.41 -4.06
N PRO A 251 -8.69 -2.29 -4.41
CA PRO A 251 -9.67 -3.36 -4.25
C PRO A 251 -9.28 -4.62 -5.03
N LEU A 252 -9.40 -5.78 -4.39
CA LEU A 252 -9.20 -7.07 -5.06
C LEU A 252 -10.48 -7.43 -5.83
N PRO A 253 -10.42 -7.68 -7.16
CA PRO A 253 -11.60 -8.10 -7.91
C PRO A 253 -12.19 -9.40 -7.36
N VAL A 254 -13.51 -9.44 -7.21
CA VAL A 254 -14.23 -10.61 -6.69
C VAL A 254 -13.87 -11.90 -7.42
N PRO A 255 -13.84 -11.95 -8.78
CA PRO A 255 -13.43 -13.16 -9.48
C PRO A 255 -12.02 -13.64 -9.15
N VAL A 256 -11.07 -12.69 -8.89
CA VAL A 256 -9.70 -13.04 -8.50
C VAL A 256 -9.67 -13.59 -7.07
N PHE A 257 -10.44 -12.99 -6.16
CA PHE A 257 -10.60 -13.49 -4.80
C PHE A 257 -11.12 -14.93 -4.79
N ASP A 258 -12.23 -15.19 -5.50
CA ASP A 258 -12.86 -16.50 -5.57
C ASP A 258 -11.94 -17.55 -6.21
N GLU A 259 -11.20 -17.18 -7.26
CA GLU A 259 -10.25 -18.06 -7.92
C GLU A 259 -9.07 -18.42 -7.01
N LEU A 260 -8.55 -17.45 -6.24
CA LEU A 260 -7.52 -17.73 -5.24
C LEU A 260 -8.04 -18.69 -4.16
N VAL A 261 -9.26 -18.49 -3.66
CA VAL A 261 -9.90 -19.44 -2.72
C VAL A 261 -9.99 -20.83 -3.32
N ARG A 262 -10.45 -20.93 -4.56
CA ARG A 262 -10.61 -22.21 -5.26
C ARG A 262 -9.29 -22.96 -5.46
N LEU A 263 -8.21 -22.24 -5.81
CA LEU A 263 -6.91 -22.84 -6.16
C LEU A 263 -6.04 -23.09 -4.93
N THR A 264 -6.03 -22.16 -3.97
CA THR A 264 -5.13 -22.22 -2.83
C THR A 264 -5.78 -22.70 -1.54
N GLY A 265 -7.11 -22.67 -1.46
CA GLY A 265 -7.87 -22.89 -0.23
C GLY A 265 -7.85 -21.68 0.73
N HIS A 266 -7.24 -20.57 0.35
CA HIS A 266 -7.10 -19.37 1.19
C HIS A 266 -7.95 -18.22 0.67
N ALA A 267 -8.85 -17.72 1.50
CA ALA A 267 -9.46 -16.42 1.30
C ALA A 267 -8.41 -15.33 1.59
N PRO A 268 -8.08 -14.44 0.64
CA PRO A 268 -7.12 -13.37 0.89
C PRO A 268 -7.53 -12.44 2.03
N VAL A 269 -6.54 -12.00 2.81
CA VAL A 269 -6.69 -10.86 3.71
C VAL A 269 -6.72 -9.60 2.86
N GLU A 270 -7.83 -8.86 2.93
CA GLU A 270 -7.90 -7.51 2.39
C GLU A 270 -7.69 -6.48 3.50
N ARG A 271 -7.03 -5.37 3.18
CA ARG A 271 -6.74 -4.31 4.15
C ARG A 271 -6.76 -2.95 3.48
N TYR A 272 -7.01 -1.92 4.27
CA TYR A 272 -7.06 -0.53 3.85
C TYR A 272 -6.10 0.34 4.64
N GLY A 273 -5.51 1.29 3.95
CA GLY A 273 -4.65 2.33 4.48
C GLY A 273 -4.06 3.20 3.37
N SER A 274 -3.35 4.22 3.77
CA SER A 274 -2.66 5.17 2.90
C SER A 274 -1.24 5.42 3.42
N THR A 275 -0.46 6.22 2.72
CA THR A 275 0.85 6.63 3.23
C THR A 275 0.70 7.44 4.52
N GLU A 276 -0.34 8.25 4.63
CA GLU A 276 -0.63 9.12 5.76
C GLU A 276 -1.14 8.38 7.01
N SER A 277 -1.74 7.22 6.83
CA SER A 277 -2.36 6.49 7.93
C SER A 277 -1.74 5.13 8.21
N LEU A 278 -0.79 4.70 7.37
CA LEU A 278 -0.31 3.32 7.29
C LEU A 278 -1.51 2.37 7.12
N ILE A 279 -1.59 1.26 7.81
CA ILE A 279 -2.77 0.39 7.74
C ILE A 279 -3.69 0.68 8.93
N THR A 280 -4.93 0.96 8.64
CA THR A 280 -5.93 1.32 9.66
C THR A 280 -7.02 0.27 9.82
N VAL A 281 -7.35 -0.44 8.75
CA VAL A 281 -8.42 -1.44 8.71
C VAL A 281 -7.91 -2.70 8.05
N SER A 282 -8.20 -3.87 8.59
CA SER A 282 -7.81 -5.16 8.02
C SER A 282 -8.78 -6.26 8.41
N THR A 283 -8.95 -7.25 7.53
CA THR A 283 -9.51 -8.55 7.92
C THR A 283 -8.48 -9.30 8.77
N LEU A 284 -8.98 -10.20 9.64
CA LEU A 284 -8.16 -10.95 10.60
C LEU A 284 -7.71 -12.31 10.03
N ALA A 285 -6.65 -12.87 10.60
CA ALA A 285 -6.15 -14.19 10.20
C ALA A 285 -7.17 -15.32 10.42
N ASP A 286 -7.97 -15.22 11.46
CA ASP A 286 -9.01 -16.18 11.87
C ASP A 286 -10.44 -15.61 11.78
N GLY A 287 -10.57 -14.40 11.17
CA GLY A 287 -11.86 -13.72 11.02
C GLY A 287 -12.57 -14.02 9.69
N GLU A 288 -13.78 -13.52 9.58
CA GLU A 288 -14.53 -13.52 8.33
C GLU A 288 -13.80 -12.70 7.26
N ARG A 289 -13.74 -13.22 6.03
CA ARG A 289 -13.17 -12.55 4.87
C ARG A 289 -14.16 -12.61 3.73
N ARG A 290 -14.73 -11.48 3.40
CA ARG A 290 -15.68 -11.28 2.31
C ARG A 290 -15.03 -10.49 1.18
N PRO A 291 -15.18 -10.87 -0.10
CA PRO A 291 -14.63 -10.11 -1.21
C PRO A 291 -15.03 -8.63 -1.16
N GLY A 292 -14.06 -7.73 -1.29
CA GLY A 292 -14.28 -6.28 -1.28
C GLY A 292 -14.47 -5.66 0.10
N TRP A 293 -14.47 -6.44 1.19
CA TRP A 293 -14.52 -5.96 2.55
C TRP A 293 -13.13 -5.98 3.18
N VAL A 294 -12.69 -4.82 3.64
CA VAL A 294 -11.33 -4.63 4.17
C VAL A 294 -11.21 -4.90 5.67
N GLY A 295 -12.31 -5.24 6.36
CA GLY A 295 -12.27 -5.73 7.73
C GLY A 295 -12.62 -4.69 8.79
N LEU A 296 -12.00 -4.85 9.95
CA LEU A 296 -12.21 -4.08 11.17
C LEU A 296 -11.07 -3.08 11.40
N PRO A 297 -11.29 -1.99 12.13
CA PRO A 297 -10.20 -1.15 12.61
C PRO A 297 -9.18 -1.96 13.41
N LEU A 298 -7.90 -1.72 13.14
CA LEU A 298 -6.80 -2.37 13.85
C LEU A 298 -6.72 -1.91 15.31
N ALA A 299 -6.02 -2.68 16.14
CA ALA A 299 -5.82 -2.35 17.55
C ALA A 299 -5.26 -0.93 17.73
N GLY A 300 -5.92 -0.12 18.54
CA GLY A 300 -5.56 1.29 18.78
C GLY A 300 -6.05 2.28 17.71
N VAL A 301 -6.68 1.82 16.64
CA VAL A 301 -7.28 2.66 15.59
C VAL A 301 -8.79 2.77 15.84
N SER A 302 -9.32 3.99 15.70
CA SER A 302 -10.75 4.27 15.65
C SER A 302 -11.11 4.77 14.25
N SER A 303 -12.30 4.41 13.77
CA SER A 303 -12.88 4.91 12.53
C SER A 303 -14.26 5.49 12.79
N ARG A 304 -14.68 6.46 11.98
CA ARG A 304 -16.06 6.94 11.90
C ARG A 304 -16.42 7.28 10.47
N LEU A 305 -17.69 7.18 10.15
CA LEU A 305 -18.23 7.61 8.85
C LEU A 305 -19.18 8.78 9.06
N LEU A 306 -18.95 9.87 8.37
CA LEU A 306 -19.74 11.10 8.48
C LEU A 306 -20.47 11.42 7.17
N ASP A 307 -21.71 11.91 7.29
CA ASP A 307 -22.45 12.52 6.19
C ASP A 307 -21.95 13.95 5.86
N ASP A 308 -22.65 14.66 4.95
CA ASP A 308 -22.29 16.02 4.56
C ASP A 308 -22.50 17.06 5.69
N ASP A 309 -23.39 16.78 6.62
CA ASP A 309 -23.70 17.63 7.78
C ASP A 309 -22.77 17.34 8.98
N GLY A 310 -21.92 16.32 8.87
CA GLY A 310 -20.97 15.89 9.90
C GLY A 310 -21.59 14.99 10.97
N ALA A 311 -22.79 14.45 10.73
CA ALA A 311 -23.37 13.42 11.59
C ALA A 311 -22.85 12.02 11.21
N GLU A 312 -22.76 11.13 12.21
CA GLU A 312 -22.38 9.74 11.96
C GLU A 312 -23.49 9.01 11.18
N VAL A 313 -23.09 8.27 10.13
CA VAL A 313 -24.04 7.45 9.36
C VAL A 313 -24.30 6.10 10.02
N PRO A 314 -25.46 5.46 9.78
CA PRO A 314 -25.75 4.14 10.32
C PRO A 314 -24.78 3.06 9.78
N HIS A 315 -24.54 2.04 10.62
CA HIS A 315 -23.74 0.86 10.27
C HIS A 315 -24.63 -0.23 9.67
N ASP A 316 -25.20 0.03 8.50
CA ASP A 316 -26.16 -0.84 7.80
C ASP A 316 -25.53 -1.58 6.60
N GLY A 317 -24.25 -1.31 6.29
CA GLY A 317 -23.55 -1.88 5.15
C GLY A 317 -23.87 -1.22 3.80
N GLU A 318 -24.74 -0.21 3.79
CA GLU A 318 -25.26 0.44 2.59
C GLU A 318 -25.03 1.95 2.58
N THR A 319 -25.23 2.62 3.73
CA THR A 319 -25.11 4.08 3.83
C THR A 319 -23.66 4.53 3.71
N ILE A 320 -23.37 5.31 2.65
CA ILE A 320 -22.04 5.80 2.36
C ILE A 320 -21.73 7.04 3.20
N GLY A 321 -20.60 7.02 3.93
CA GLY A 321 -20.07 8.16 4.66
C GLY A 321 -18.61 8.46 4.31
N ARG A 322 -18.15 9.69 4.67
CA ARG A 322 -16.75 10.06 4.61
C ARG A 322 -15.98 9.35 5.72
N LEU A 323 -14.95 8.62 5.36
CA LEU A 323 -14.14 7.89 6.31
C LEU A 323 -13.14 8.82 6.99
N GLU A 324 -13.23 8.89 8.30
CA GLU A 324 -12.22 9.50 9.15
C GLU A 324 -11.63 8.44 10.09
N VAL A 325 -10.33 8.56 10.35
CA VAL A 325 -9.60 7.62 11.21
C VAL A 325 -8.77 8.38 12.25
N ARG A 326 -8.57 7.75 13.42
CA ARG A 326 -7.73 8.27 14.49
C ARG A 326 -6.99 7.11 15.15
N GLY A 327 -5.68 7.30 15.39
CA GLY A 327 -4.87 6.27 16.01
C GLY A 327 -3.38 6.59 16.01
N PRO A 328 -2.57 5.71 16.60
CA PRO A 328 -1.13 5.90 16.71
C PRO A 328 -0.38 5.70 15.37
N THR A 329 -1.03 5.17 14.35
CA THR A 329 -0.45 4.87 13.02
C THR A 329 -0.42 6.08 12.10
N LEU A 330 -1.07 7.18 12.48
CA LEU A 330 -1.15 8.38 11.65
C LEU A 330 0.20 9.09 11.53
N PHE A 331 0.41 9.72 10.38
CA PHE A 331 1.56 10.55 10.09
C PHE A 331 1.58 11.83 10.94
N ASP A 332 2.76 12.45 11.04
CA ASP A 332 2.92 13.69 11.82
C ASP A 332 2.55 14.94 11.02
N GLY A 333 2.31 14.81 9.72
CA GLY A 333 1.92 15.88 8.80
C GLY A 333 2.68 15.83 7.48
N TYR A 334 2.35 16.76 6.58
CA TYR A 334 3.08 16.94 5.32
C TYR A 334 4.29 17.86 5.53
N LEU A 335 5.44 17.40 5.09
CA LEU A 335 6.68 18.15 5.17
C LEU A 335 6.54 19.52 4.48
N ASN A 336 6.95 20.59 5.15
CA ASN A 336 6.88 21.97 4.65
C ASN A 336 5.48 22.44 4.20
N ARG A 337 4.41 21.73 4.61
CA ARG A 337 3.03 22.02 4.20
C ARG A 337 2.07 22.05 5.40
N PRO A 338 2.23 23.00 6.33
CA PRO A 338 1.36 23.07 7.51
C PRO A 338 -0.12 23.30 7.14
N ASP A 339 -0.40 24.10 6.10
CA ASP A 339 -1.77 24.35 5.65
C ASP A 339 -2.43 23.06 5.14
N ALA A 340 -1.75 22.30 4.27
CA ALA A 340 -2.24 21.02 3.78
C ALA A 340 -2.43 19.99 4.91
N THR A 341 -1.62 20.06 5.95
CA THR A 341 -1.77 19.23 7.15
C THR A 341 -3.04 19.63 7.92
N ALA A 342 -3.25 20.93 8.12
CA ALA A 342 -4.44 21.44 8.81
C ALA A 342 -5.75 21.13 8.05
N GLU A 343 -5.71 21.08 6.72
CA GLU A 343 -6.88 20.71 5.90
C GLU A 343 -7.36 19.29 6.15
N VAL A 344 -6.47 18.36 6.47
CA VAL A 344 -6.79 16.94 6.61
C VAL A 344 -6.97 16.47 8.05
N PHE A 345 -6.59 17.29 9.04
CA PHE A 345 -6.84 16.99 10.44
C PHE A 345 -7.98 17.85 10.99
N GLY A 346 -8.94 17.21 11.65
CA GLY A 346 -9.91 17.89 12.49
C GLY A 346 -9.27 18.38 13.80
N ALA A 347 -9.88 19.40 14.42
CA ALA A 347 -9.46 19.93 15.72
C ALA A 347 -9.50 18.85 16.84
N ASP A 348 -10.27 17.80 16.63
CA ASP A 348 -10.45 16.64 17.50
C ASP A 348 -9.46 15.49 17.23
N GLY A 349 -8.48 15.72 16.34
CA GLY A 349 -7.41 14.77 16.00
C GLY A 349 -7.83 13.64 15.05
N TRP A 350 -8.98 13.74 14.40
CA TRP A 350 -9.38 12.83 13.34
C TRP A 350 -8.74 13.22 12.02
N TYR A 351 -8.18 12.23 11.34
CA TYR A 351 -7.64 12.37 9.99
C TYR A 351 -8.72 12.08 8.95
N ARG A 352 -8.97 13.06 8.08
CA ARG A 352 -9.89 12.98 6.95
C ARG A 352 -9.18 12.27 5.80
N THR A 353 -9.55 11.03 5.55
CA THR A 353 -8.85 10.20 4.54
C THR A 353 -9.11 10.65 3.10
N GLY A 354 -10.21 11.37 2.87
CA GLY A 354 -10.73 11.68 1.54
C GLY A 354 -11.35 10.47 0.83
N ASP A 355 -11.51 9.36 1.56
CA ASP A 355 -12.18 8.16 1.06
C ASP A 355 -13.60 8.06 1.62
N MET A 356 -14.46 7.43 0.82
CA MET A 356 -15.84 7.08 1.18
C MET A 356 -15.90 5.60 1.51
N ALA A 357 -16.67 5.25 2.53
CA ALA A 357 -16.84 3.87 2.95
C ALA A 357 -18.28 3.59 3.41
N VAL A 358 -18.59 2.31 3.57
CA VAL A 358 -19.73 1.80 4.32
C VAL A 358 -19.23 0.90 5.44
N VAL A 359 -20.00 0.81 6.53
CA VAL A 359 -19.72 -0.10 7.66
C VAL A 359 -20.96 -0.92 7.92
N ASP A 360 -20.83 -2.22 8.10
CA ASP A 360 -21.96 -3.06 8.45
C ASP A 360 -22.17 -3.16 9.97
N ALA A 361 -23.24 -3.83 10.39
CA ALA A 361 -23.60 -4.00 11.80
C ALA A 361 -22.54 -4.76 12.63
N ALA A 362 -21.64 -5.51 11.99
CA ALA A 362 -20.50 -6.18 12.61
C ALA A 362 -19.25 -5.27 12.71
N GLY A 363 -19.30 -4.06 12.14
CA GLY A 363 -18.20 -3.11 12.10
C GLY A 363 -17.24 -3.33 10.92
N MET A 364 -17.54 -4.24 10.02
CA MET A 364 -16.73 -4.49 8.82
C MET A 364 -16.83 -3.32 7.85
N HIS A 365 -15.71 -2.87 7.32
CA HIS A 365 -15.60 -1.75 6.38
C HIS A 365 -15.50 -2.24 4.94
N ARG A 366 -16.15 -1.53 4.03
CA ARG A 366 -15.96 -1.63 2.59
C ARG A 366 -15.66 -0.24 2.03
N ILE A 367 -14.54 -0.10 1.34
CA ILE A 367 -14.15 1.17 0.74
C ILE A 367 -14.92 1.32 -0.58
N VAL A 368 -15.60 2.44 -0.70
CA VAL A 368 -16.41 2.78 -1.89
C VAL A 368 -15.56 3.48 -2.95
N GLY A 369 -14.58 4.29 -2.51
CA GLY A 369 -13.64 4.99 -3.37
C GLY A 369 -13.31 6.40 -2.85
N ARG A 370 -12.59 7.18 -3.65
CA ARG A 370 -12.24 8.58 -3.35
C ARG A 370 -13.44 9.50 -3.51
N GLU A 371 -13.71 10.34 -2.52
CA GLU A 371 -14.78 11.36 -2.58
C GLU A 371 -14.66 12.24 -3.84
N SER A 372 -13.45 12.65 -4.19
CA SER A 372 -13.20 13.59 -5.30
C SER A 372 -13.25 12.99 -6.70
N VAL A 373 -13.24 11.64 -6.83
CA VAL A 373 -13.08 10.95 -8.13
C VAL A 373 -14.05 9.79 -8.30
N ASP A 374 -14.30 9.02 -7.23
CA ASP A 374 -15.04 7.77 -7.31
C ASP A 374 -16.48 7.90 -6.78
N LEU A 375 -16.79 8.99 -6.07
CA LEU A 375 -18.15 9.27 -5.64
C LEU A 375 -18.90 9.99 -6.74
N ILE A 376 -19.93 9.35 -7.29
CA ILE A 376 -20.81 9.89 -8.31
C ILE A 376 -22.12 10.34 -7.65
N LYS A 377 -22.47 11.62 -7.81
CA LYS A 377 -23.74 12.18 -7.31
C LYS A 377 -24.75 12.24 -8.46
N SER A 378 -25.60 11.22 -8.58
CA SER A 378 -26.53 11.05 -9.70
C SER A 378 -27.96 10.89 -9.21
N GLY A 379 -28.87 11.76 -9.65
CA GLY A 379 -30.29 11.71 -9.32
C GLY A 379 -30.58 11.73 -7.80
N GLY A 380 -29.76 12.47 -7.03
CA GLY A 380 -29.87 12.54 -5.56
C GLY A 380 -29.20 11.39 -4.80
N TYR A 381 -28.67 10.38 -5.51
CA TYR A 381 -27.95 9.26 -4.90
C TYR A 381 -26.45 9.51 -4.87
N ARG A 382 -25.80 8.97 -3.83
CA ARG A 382 -24.34 8.82 -3.74
C ARG A 382 -23.98 7.42 -4.21
N ILE A 383 -23.20 7.31 -5.26
CA ILE A 383 -22.90 6.06 -5.94
C ILE A 383 -21.39 5.90 -6.02
N GLY A 384 -20.89 4.78 -5.51
CA GLY A 384 -19.47 4.43 -5.64
C GLY A 384 -19.17 3.86 -7.02
N ALA A 385 -18.25 4.49 -7.75
CA ALA A 385 -17.78 3.97 -9.03
C ALA A 385 -17.24 2.53 -8.91
N GLY A 386 -16.51 2.23 -7.83
CA GLY A 386 -15.92 0.92 -7.58
C GLY A 386 -16.93 -0.23 -7.49
N GLU A 387 -18.15 0.02 -7.04
CA GLU A 387 -19.20 -1.00 -6.99
C GLU A 387 -19.66 -1.40 -8.40
N ILE A 388 -19.79 -0.42 -9.28
CA ILE A 388 -20.15 -0.65 -10.69
C ILE A 388 -18.98 -1.31 -11.43
N GLU A 389 -17.73 -0.87 -11.15
CA GLU A 389 -16.53 -1.50 -11.70
C GLU A 389 -16.45 -2.98 -11.31
N THR A 390 -16.68 -3.27 -10.03
CA THR A 390 -16.71 -4.66 -9.53
C THR A 390 -17.77 -5.51 -10.24
N ALA A 391 -18.96 -4.97 -10.42
CA ALA A 391 -20.02 -5.68 -11.14
C ALA A 391 -19.61 -5.95 -12.60
N LEU A 392 -19.10 -4.94 -13.31
CA LEU A 392 -18.66 -5.09 -14.70
C LEU A 392 -17.49 -6.06 -14.87
N LEU A 393 -16.54 -6.09 -13.93
CA LEU A 393 -15.44 -7.09 -13.93
C LEU A 393 -15.91 -8.52 -13.73
N GLY A 394 -17.13 -8.74 -13.24
CA GLY A 394 -17.78 -10.04 -13.18
C GLY A 394 -18.24 -10.56 -14.56
N HIS A 395 -18.27 -9.72 -15.59
CA HIS A 395 -18.63 -10.12 -16.94
C HIS A 395 -17.42 -10.74 -17.67
N PRO A 396 -17.53 -11.97 -18.24
CA PRO A 396 -16.38 -12.68 -18.82
C PRO A 396 -15.71 -11.96 -20.01
N GLY A 397 -16.42 -11.06 -20.67
CA GLY A 397 -15.91 -10.26 -21.76
C GLY A 397 -15.24 -8.94 -21.33
N VAL A 398 -15.12 -8.66 -20.02
CA VAL A 398 -14.49 -7.44 -19.49
C VAL A 398 -13.14 -7.77 -18.89
N SER A 399 -12.08 -7.18 -19.42
CA SER A 399 -10.73 -7.33 -18.87
C SER A 399 -10.36 -6.18 -17.91
N GLU A 400 -10.74 -4.93 -18.25
CA GLU A 400 -10.52 -3.76 -17.40
C GLU A 400 -11.73 -2.83 -17.48
N VAL A 401 -11.95 -2.06 -16.43
CA VAL A 401 -13.02 -1.07 -16.38
C VAL A 401 -12.65 0.10 -15.51
N ALA A 402 -13.13 1.28 -15.89
CA ALA A 402 -13.13 2.47 -15.05
C ALA A 402 -14.46 3.20 -15.20
N VAL A 403 -15.08 3.56 -14.09
CA VAL A 403 -16.36 4.26 -14.03
C VAL A 403 -16.15 5.68 -13.51
N VAL A 404 -16.78 6.64 -14.19
CA VAL A 404 -16.72 8.06 -13.84
C VAL A 404 -18.09 8.70 -13.84
N GLY A 405 -18.26 9.74 -13.01
CA GLY A 405 -19.38 10.64 -13.07
C GLY A 405 -19.08 11.81 -14.02
N VAL A 406 -19.97 12.06 -14.97
CA VAL A 406 -19.86 13.15 -15.94
C VAL A 406 -20.99 14.12 -15.71
N PRO A 407 -20.77 15.45 -15.77
CA PRO A 407 -21.83 16.43 -15.61
C PRO A 407 -23.05 16.12 -16.48
N ASP A 408 -24.23 16.26 -15.91
CA ASP A 408 -25.53 16.00 -16.54
C ASP A 408 -26.56 16.99 -16.00
N ASP A 409 -27.31 17.62 -16.89
CA ASP A 409 -28.23 18.70 -16.53
C ASP A 409 -29.44 18.24 -15.72
N ASP A 410 -29.84 16.95 -15.85
CA ASP A 410 -30.99 16.37 -15.14
C ASP A 410 -30.56 15.64 -13.84
N LEU A 411 -29.49 14.86 -13.92
CA LEU A 411 -29.05 13.98 -12.83
C LEU A 411 -27.97 14.63 -11.94
N GLY A 412 -27.45 15.80 -12.30
CA GLY A 412 -26.23 16.38 -11.72
C GLY A 412 -24.98 15.70 -12.28
N GLN A 413 -24.89 14.37 -12.20
CA GLN A 413 -23.91 13.57 -12.92
C GLN A 413 -24.57 12.32 -13.52
N ARG A 414 -24.16 11.93 -14.73
CA ARG A 414 -24.47 10.62 -15.31
C ARG A 414 -23.29 9.68 -15.18
N ILE A 415 -23.59 8.41 -15.03
CA ILE A 415 -22.59 7.34 -14.87
C ILE A 415 -22.12 6.90 -16.25
N VAL A 416 -20.81 6.94 -16.49
CA VAL A 416 -20.17 6.45 -17.71
C VAL A 416 -19.11 5.41 -17.35
N ALA A 417 -19.16 4.25 -17.99
CA ALA A 417 -18.17 3.20 -17.85
C ALA A 417 -17.27 3.11 -19.09
N PHE A 418 -15.96 3.12 -18.88
CA PHE A 418 -14.95 2.84 -19.91
C PHE A 418 -14.46 1.41 -19.72
N VAL A 419 -14.62 0.57 -20.73
CA VAL A 419 -14.36 -0.88 -20.66
C VAL A 419 -13.32 -1.28 -21.67
N VAL A 420 -12.31 -2.03 -21.22
CA VAL A 420 -11.42 -2.78 -22.09
C VAL A 420 -11.98 -4.20 -22.22
N GLY A 421 -12.32 -4.60 -23.44
CA GLY A 421 -12.84 -5.92 -23.71
C GLY A 421 -11.80 -7.02 -23.58
N SER A 422 -12.24 -8.24 -23.25
CA SER A 422 -11.37 -9.42 -23.36
C SER A 422 -11.07 -9.71 -24.84
N PRO A 423 -9.83 -10.05 -25.19
CA PRO A 423 -9.48 -10.39 -26.58
C PRO A 423 -10.25 -11.58 -27.16
N GLU A 424 -10.76 -12.45 -26.30
CA GLU A 424 -11.41 -13.71 -26.68
C GLU A 424 -12.93 -13.59 -26.79
N ILE A 425 -13.52 -12.59 -26.13
CA ILE A 425 -14.97 -12.43 -26.02
C ILE A 425 -15.34 -10.99 -26.36
N GLY A 426 -16.05 -10.82 -27.46
CA GLY A 426 -16.60 -9.51 -27.83
C GLY A 426 -17.69 -9.07 -26.86
N VAL A 427 -17.71 -7.77 -26.51
CA VAL A 427 -18.75 -7.18 -25.65
C VAL A 427 -19.45 -6.04 -26.37
N GLN A 428 -20.74 -5.87 -26.07
CA GLN A 428 -21.53 -4.75 -26.55
C GLN A 428 -21.92 -3.83 -25.39
N PRO A 429 -21.91 -2.51 -25.57
CA PRO A 429 -22.29 -1.55 -24.52
C PRO A 429 -23.64 -1.84 -23.87
N ALA A 430 -24.65 -2.17 -24.67
CA ALA A 430 -25.99 -2.46 -24.15
C ALA A 430 -26.03 -3.70 -23.25
N GLU A 431 -25.30 -4.77 -23.64
CA GLU A 431 -25.16 -6.00 -22.85
C GLU A 431 -24.56 -5.74 -21.48
N LEU A 432 -23.53 -4.90 -21.41
CA LEU A 432 -22.87 -4.55 -20.14
C LEU A 432 -23.77 -3.69 -19.24
N ILE A 433 -24.59 -2.79 -19.83
CA ILE A 433 -25.59 -2.02 -19.07
C ILE A 433 -26.62 -2.97 -18.46
N ASP A 434 -27.12 -3.92 -19.25
CA ASP A 434 -28.10 -4.90 -18.80
C ASP A 434 -27.52 -5.86 -17.76
N PHE A 435 -26.26 -6.24 -17.91
CA PHE A 435 -25.54 -7.05 -16.93
C PHE A 435 -25.47 -6.37 -15.56
N VAL A 436 -25.09 -5.08 -15.51
CA VAL A 436 -25.12 -4.29 -14.27
C VAL A 436 -26.53 -4.18 -13.70
N ALA A 437 -27.54 -4.01 -14.57
CA ALA A 437 -28.93 -3.89 -14.15
C ALA A 437 -29.48 -5.14 -13.46
N GLN A 438 -28.91 -6.32 -13.73
CA GLN A 438 -29.28 -7.57 -13.07
C GLN A 438 -28.64 -7.73 -11.69
N GLN A 439 -27.56 -7.02 -11.41
CA GLN A 439 -26.76 -7.18 -10.19
C GLN A 439 -26.92 -6.02 -9.21
N LEU A 440 -27.14 -4.81 -9.71
CA LEU A 440 -27.18 -3.59 -8.90
C LEU A 440 -28.50 -2.84 -9.08
N SER A 441 -28.79 -1.99 -8.09
CA SER A 441 -29.97 -1.12 -8.10
C SER A 441 -30.01 -0.20 -9.33
N VAL A 442 -31.21 0.16 -9.77
CA VAL A 442 -31.45 0.93 -11.02
C VAL A 442 -30.65 2.24 -11.09
N HIS A 443 -30.49 2.95 -9.97
CA HIS A 443 -29.75 4.21 -9.93
C HIS A 443 -28.23 4.04 -10.13
N LYS A 444 -27.68 2.82 -9.99
CA LYS A 444 -26.26 2.48 -10.20
C LYS A 444 -25.96 2.06 -11.64
N ARG A 445 -26.97 1.95 -12.49
CA ARG A 445 -26.80 1.54 -13.87
C ARG A 445 -26.07 2.61 -14.69
N PRO A 446 -24.96 2.26 -15.40
CA PRO A 446 -24.33 3.16 -16.35
C PRO A 446 -25.33 3.66 -17.40
N ARG A 447 -25.29 4.96 -17.69
CA ARG A 447 -26.09 5.55 -18.79
C ARG A 447 -25.36 5.41 -20.12
N GLU A 448 -24.06 5.20 -20.07
CA GLU A 448 -23.22 5.04 -21.24
C GLU A 448 -22.07 4.06 -20.91
N VAL A 449 -21.75 3.19 -21.85
CA VAL A 449 -20.57 2.33 -21.82
C VAL A 449 -19.76 2.57 -23.09
N ARG A 450 -18.46 2.86 -22.93
CA ARG A 450 -17.51 3.02 -24.03
C ARG A 450 -16.48 1.92 -24.01
N ILE A 451 -16.36 1.21 -25.11
CA ILE A 451 -15.29 0.23 -25.31
C ILE A 451 -14.05 1.00 -25.76
N VAL A 452 -12.93 0.78 -25.07
CA VAL A 452 -11.64 1.43 -25.32
C VAL A 452 -10.53 0.38 -25.42
N ASP A 453 -9.45 0.72 -26.12
CA ASP A 453 -8.31 -0.19 -26.29
C ASP A 453 -7.49 -0.32 -24.99
N ALA A 454 -7.38 0.75 -24.22
CA ALA A 454 -6.66 0.79 -22.95
C ALA A 454 -7.18 1.92 -22.04
N LEU A 455 -7.00 1.76 -20.73
CA LEU A 455 -7.26 2.81 -19.75
C LEU A 455 -5.98 3.65 -19.50
N PRO A 456 -6.08 4.99 -19.39
CA PRO A 456 -4.94 5.84 -19.09
C PRO A 456 -4.43 5.55 -17.67
N ARG A 457 -3.11 5.42 -17.52
CA ARG A 457 -2.48 5.06 -16.23
C ARG A 457 -1.28 5.95 -15.94
N ASN A 458 -1.04 6.21 -14.67
CA ASN A 458 0.21 6.81 -14.22
C ASN A 458 1.36 5.77 -14.20
N ALA A 459 2.56 6.23 -13.89
CA ALA A 459 3.76 5.38 -13.78
C ALA A 459 3.62 4.22 -12.77
N MET A 460 2.71 4.35 -11.80
CA MET A 460 2.41 3.31 -10.81
C MET A 460 1.31 2.33 -11.24
N GLY A 461 0.81 2.45 -12.48
CA GLY A 461 -0.27 1.61 -13.02
C GLY A 461 -1.68 2.00 -12.55
N LYS A 462 -1.85 3.10 -11.80
CA LYS A 462 -3.16 3.58 -11.36
C LYS A 462 -3.89 4.27 -12.50
N VAL A 463 -5.17 3.93 -12.70
CA VAL A 463 -6.03 4.55 -13.73
C VAL A 463 -6.24 6.05 -13.43
N LEU A 464 -6.07 6.88 -14.45
CA LEU A 464 -6.24 8.33 -14.42
C LEU A 464 -7.68 8.71 -14.80
N LYS A 465 -8.64 8.47 -13.91
CA LYS A 465 -10.08 8.68 -14.14
C LYS A 465 -10.43 10.12 -14.56
N LYS A 466 -9.67 11.12 -14.10
CA LYS A 466 -9.86 12.52 -14.52
C LYS A 466 -9.63 12.74 -16.02
N GLU A 467 -8.70 11.97 -16.61
CA GLU A 467 -8.45 12.04 -18.06
C GLU A 467 -9.61 11.41 -18.84
N LEU A 468 -10.18 10.30 -18.32
CA LEU A 468 -11.33 9.64 -18.93
C LEU A 468 -12.56 10.55 -19.02
N ALA A 469 -12.81 11.39 -18.01
CA ALA A 469 -13.88 12.37 -18.05
C ALA A 469 -13.68 13.39 -19.18
N GLY A 470 -12.44 13.65 -19.61
CA GLY A 470 -12.12 14.51 -20.74
C GLY A 470 -12.26 13.86 -22.12
N TRP A 471 -12.53 12.56 -22.22
CA TRP A 471 -12.74 11.84 -23.49
C TRP A 471 -14.19 11.92 -23.97
N LEU A 472 -15.05 12.57 -23.23
CA LEU A 472 -16.47 12.75 -23.49
C LEU A 472 -16.76 14.13 -24.08
#